data_c0fbdab065ae6e2a4a6558d0ed6a379c
#
_entry.id   c0fbdab065ae6e2a4a6558d0ed6a379c
#
_cell.length_a   1.000
_cell.length_b   1.000
_cell.length_c   1.000
_cell.angle_alpha   90.00
_cell.angle_beta   90.00
_cell.angle_gamma   90.00
#
_symmetry.space_group_name_H-M   'P 1'
#
loop_
_entity.id
_entity.type
_entity.pdbx_description
1 polymer ?
#
loop_
_entity_poly.entity_id
_entity_poly.type
_entity_poly.pdbx_seq_one_letter_code
_entity_poly.pdbx_strand_id
1 'polypeptide(L)'
;MRLYVGVHLKITKRFFIILICFVFALCLIIQTGCNSDDSITPITIRFWHTYTGKQRDIFAMLVDTYNTTEGKSRNVFVVAEYKTQEEITNYLETAFSSQASSVEYPEITFISKESAYKANMHNLVVNAEKYLSKQELKGYFDGFMKEGQIAGTDETFVFPISKTSSVTIINDSMWRQFYVDENVKLKQWETWSGINSLAEKYYQWSNGRALIAFESVEDFIFTYSAQQLPPLVQTGNKEIRINTNKETLRGIWDFYYSGVINGYILQTDNVLESLEQGKIVAYLGEPHDMTFFPKKYINFNGENSTFLITSALYPTINDSRKVYPQKGNGVSVFNHGEEINQASYDFLHWLCSNENVIQFSVANNEISSFQPIYEKKSTEQFFKQLSVFNYKKHQILSNSLHQVTEGKTYSPTGFVEYDSFCEEITHSLIDISSKALSEVHGYEKEGFTHQQAVKMVDTEDRFKIWYENVLAIANKY
;
A
#
# COMPACT_ATOMS: atom_id res chain seq x y z
N MET A 1 7.11 7.01 -102.09
CA MET A 1 6.57 6.41 -100.86
C MET A 1 7.69 6.07 -99.85
N ARG A 2 8.78 6.82 -99.75
CA ARG A 2 9.89 6.64 -98.80
C ARG A 2 10.22 7.86 -97.91
N LEU A 3 9.50 8.98 -98.08
CA LEU A 3 9.71 10.21 -97.28
C LEU A 3 8.71 10.46 -96.14
N TYR A 4 7.60 9.70 -96.05
CA TYR A 4 6.58 9.88 -94.98
C TYR A 4 6.82 9.04 -93.79
N VAL A 5 7.58 7.94 -93.82
CA VAL A 5 7.83 7.05 -92.70
C VAL A 5 8.93 7.60 -91.78
N GLY A 6 9.86 8.39 -92.29
CA GLY A 6 10.97 8.94 -91.50
C GLY A 6 10.60 10.11 -90.53
N VAL A 7 9.54 10.85 -90.90
CA VAL A 7 9.08 12.01 -90.09
C VAL A 7 8.22 11.54 -88.86
N HIS A 8 7.38 10.53 -89.07
CA HIS A 8 6.57 9.97 -87.97
C HIS A 8 7.40 9.26 -86.88
N LEU A 9 8.51 8.61 -87.28
CA LEU A 9 9.38 7.92 -86.31
C LEU A 9 10.22 8.91 -85.46
N LYS A 10 10.55 10.07 -86.01
CA LYS A 10 11.29 11.13 -85.31
C LYS A 10 10.39 11.91 -84.33
N ILE A 11 9.12 12.09 -84.68
CA ILE A 11 8.13 12.76 -83.81
C ILE A 11 7.77 11.88 -82.65
N THR A 12 7.55 10.59 -82.86
CA THR A 12 7.26 9.62 -81.76
C THR A 12 8.44 9.45 -80.77
N LYS A 13 9.69 9.39 -81.25
CA LYS A 13 10.87 9.34 -80.39
C LYS A 13 11.03 10.63 -79.53
N ARG A 14 10.82 11.79 -80.15
CA ARG A 14 10.87 13.05 -79.33
C ARG A 14 9.75 13.15 -78.31
N PHE A 15 8.55 12.71 -78.66
CA PHE A 15 7.41 12.66 -77.71
C PHE A 15 7.67 11.66 -76.60
N PHE A 16 8.31 10.51 -76.92
CA PHE A 16 8.65 9.51 -75.92
C PHE A 16 9.79 9.98 -74.99
N ILE A 17 10.76 10.70 -75.50
CA ILE A 17 11.82 11.31 -74.65
C ILE A 17 11.25 12.42 -73.75
N ILE A 18 10.37 13.27 -74.31
CA ILE A 18 9.70 14.32 -73.50
C ILE A 18 8.81 13.69 -72.37
N LEU A 19 8.09 12.61 -72.68
CA LEU A 19 7.30 11.90 -71.73
C LEU A 19 8.14 11.25 -70.64
N ILE A 20 9.29 10.64 -70.95
CA ILE A 20 10.25 10.08 -70.00
C ILE A 20 10.86 11.17 -69.13
N CYS A 21 11.25 12.32 -69.74
CA CYS A 21 11.75 13.45 -68.96
C CYS A 21 10.67 14.03 -67.98
N PHE A 22 9.39 14.06 -68.43
CA PHE A 22 8.28 14.52 -67.60
C PHE A 22 7.98 13.55 -66.43
N VAL A 23 8.04 12.23 -66.64
CA VAL A 23 7.93 11.20 -65.64
C VAL A 23 9.10 11.24 -64.63
N PHE A 24 10.32 11.47 -65.14
CA PHE A 24 11.52 11.63 -64.31
C PHE A 24 11.48 12.92 -63.51
N ALA A 25 10.98 14.04 -64.08
CA ALA A 25 10.75 15.28 -63.33
C ALA A 25 9.63 15.13 -62.26
N LEU A 26 8.57 14.37 -62.61
CA LEU A 26 7.51 14.06 -61.63
C LEU A 26 8.01 13.15 -60.48
N CYS A 27 8.87 12.17 -60.74
CA CYS A 27 9.52 11.34 -59.75
C CYS A 27 10.49 12.14 -58.86
N LEU A 28 11.18 13.15 -59.41
CA LEU A 28 12.03 14.05 -58.63
C LEU A 28 11.23 15.00 -57.70
N ILE A 29 10.03 15.43 -58.14
CA ILE A 29 9.14 16.27 -57.32
C ILE A 29 8.50 15.44 -56.18
N ILE A 30 8.26 14.14 -56.40
CA ILE A 30 7.75 13.24 -55.37
C ILE A 30 8.84 12.94 -54.31
N GLN A 31 10.13 12.96 -54.70
CA GLN A 31 11.24 12.74 -53.74
C GLN A 31 11.58 13.98 -52.89
N THR A 32 11.17 15.19 -53.28
CA THR A 32 11.37 16.43 -52.50
C THR A 32 10.20 16.70 -51.52
N GLY A 33 9.16 15.84 -51.56
CA GLY A 33 8.01 15.91 -50.63
C GLY A 33 8.14 15.03 -49.38
N CYS A 34 9.26 14.35 -49.16
CA CYS A 34 9.63 13.92 -47.82
C CYS A 34 10.13 15.16 -47.06
N ASN A 35 9.19 15.91 -46.49
CA ASN A 35 9.52 16.58 -45.29
C ASN A 35 10.16 15.49 -44.39
N SER A 36 11.41 15.65 -44.03
CA SER A 36 11.86 15.15 -42.75
C SER A 36 10.90 15.78 -41.74
N ASP A 37 9.74 15.11 -41.49
CA ASP A 37 9.26 15.13 -40.12
C ASP A 37 10.49 14.69 -39.32
N ASP A 38 11.14 15.64 -38.71
CA ASP A 38 11.88 15.36 -37.50
C ASP A 38 10.84 14.75 -36.56
N SER A 39 10.59 13.47 -36.75
CA SER A 39 9.78 12.68 -35.83
C SER A 39 10.62 12.65 -34.55
N ILE A 40 10.45 13.69 -33.75
CA ILE A 40 11.03 13.75 -32.40
C ILE A 40 10.59 12.45 -31.76
N THR A 41 11.56 11.56 -31.54
CA THR A 41 11.29 10.26 -30.89
C THR A 41 10.61 10.55 -29.56
N PRO A 42 9.45 9.97 -29.28
CA PRO A 42 8.76 10.26 -28.03
C PRO A 42 9.61 9.84 -26.84
N ILE A 43 9.55 10.64 -25.78
CA ILE A 43 10.10 10.24 -24.48
C ILE A 43 9.34 9.00 -24.04
N THR A 44 10.06 7.89 -23.84
CA THR A 44 9.47 6.64 -23.39
C THR A 44 9.67 6.47 -21.91
N ILE A 45 8.58 6.21 -21.17
CA ILE A 45 8.58 5.93 -19.74
C ILE A 45 8.22 4.45 -19.55
N ARG A 46 9.15 3.63 -19.11
CA ARG A 46 8.90 2.23 -18.71
C ARG A 46 8.43 2.23 -17.27
N PHE A 47 7.22 1.71 -17.04
CA PHE A 47 6.66 1.57 -15.71
C PHE A 47 6.53 0.09 -15.36
N TRP A 48 7.40 -0.40 -14.48
CA TRP A 48 7.28 -1.75 -13.94
C TRP A 48 6.30 -1.77 -12.78
N HIS A 49 5.28 -2.62 -12.89
CA HIS A 49 4.20 -2.68 -11.92
C HIS A 49 3.85 -4.11 -11.50
N THR A 50 3.31 -4.24 -10.30
CA THR A 50 2.86 -5.52 -9.72
C THR A 50 1.35 -5.75 -9.81
N TYR A 51 0.61 -4.87 -10.51
CA TYR A 51 -0.85 -4.94 -10.59
C TYR A 51 -1.32 -6.21 -11.29
N THR A 52 -2.36 -6.85 -10.75
CA THR A 52 -2.96 -8.08 -11.27
C THR A 52 -4.47 -7.93 -11.43
N GLY A 53 -5.10 -8.90 -12.10
CA GLY A 53 -6.56 -8.96 -12.26
C GLY A 53 -7.17 -7.65 -12.77
N LYS A 54 -8.29 -7.27 -12.19
CA LYS A 54 -9.06 -6.08 -12.59
C LYS A 54 -8.27 -4.78 -12.43
N GLN A 55 -7.40 -4.68 -11.43
CA GLN A 55 -6.57 -3.49 -11.24
C GLN A 55 -5.62 -3.31 -12.41
N ARG A 56 -4.95 -4.38 -12.89
CA ARG A 56 -4.09 -4.34 -14.07
C ARG A 56 -4.85 -3.89 -15.32
N ASP A 57 -6.07 -4.40 -15.51
CA ASP A 57 -6.86 -4.06 -16.70
C ASP A 57 -7.25 -2.58 -16.71
N ILE A 58 -7.63 -2.03 -15.55
CA ILE A 58 -7.92 -0.59 -15.41
C ILE A 58 -6.66 0.25 -15.56
N PHE A 59 -5.52 -0.20 -15.03
CA PHE A 59 -4.24 0.49 -15.21
C PHE A 59 -3.84 0.55 -16.68
N ALA A 60 -3.96 -0.56 -17.42
CA ALA A 60 -3.68 -0.59 -18.85
C ALA A 60 -4.58 0.39 -19.64
N MET A 61 -5.88 0.48 -19.28
CA MET A 61 -6.80 1.46 -19.85
C MET A 61 -6.38 2.91 -19.56
N LEU A 62 -5.91 3.20 -18.34
CA LEU A 62 -5.42 4.53 -17.97
C LEU A 62 -4.16 4.90 -18.73
N VAL A 63 -3.21 3.96 -18.88
CA VAL A 63 -2.00 4.17 -19.68
C VAL A 63 -2.34 4.42 -21.15
N ASP A 64 -3.24 3.64 -21.74
CA ASP A 64 -3.69 3.87 -23.14
C ASP A 64 -4.38 5.24 -23.28
N THR A 65 -5.20 5.62 -22.31
CA THR A 65 -5.83 6.95 -22.29
C THR A 65 -4.77 8.05 -22.24
N TYR A 66 -3.75 7.93 -21.40
CA TYR A 66 -2.64 8.89 -21.35
C TYR A 66 -1.91 8.96 -22.67
N ASN A 67 -1.51 7.83 -23.22
CA ASN A 67 -0.74 7.74 -24.47
C ASN A 67 -1.49 8.32 -25.67
N THR A 68 -2.82 8.22 -25.69
CA THR A 68 -3.65 8.74 -26.80
C THR A 68 -4.09 10.19 -26.61
N THR A 69 -3.98 10.75 -25.42
CA THR A 69 -4.39 12.12 -25.07
C THR A 69 -3.21 13.00 -24.63
N GLU A 70 -2.98 13.10 -23.33
CA GLU A 70 -1.98 13.99 -22.72
C GLU A 70 -0.55 13.61 -23.16
N GLY A 71 -0.21 12.33 -23.13
CA GLY A 71 1.10 11.84 -23.55
C GLY A 71 1.39 12.17 -25.02
N LYS A 72 0.39 11.98 -25.88
CA LYS A 72 0.51 12.36 -27.30
C LYS A 72 0.77 13.86 -27.48
N SER A 73 0.08 14.70 -26.72
CA SER A 73 0.24 16.17 -26.82
C SER A 73 1.61 16.64 -26.34
N ARG A 74 2.26 15.89 -25.44
CA ARG A 74 3.58 16.19 -24.87
C ARG A 74 4.72 15.37 -25.50
N ASN A 75 4.42 14.56 -26.51
CA ASN A 75 5.37 13.62 -27.11
C ASN A 75 5.99 12.65 -26.08
N VAL A 76 5.16 12.14 -25.14
CA VAL A 76 5.52 11.18 -24.11
C VAL A 76 4.71 9.90 -24.34
N PHE A 77 5.35 8.75 -24.19
CA PHE A 77 4.74 7.43 -24.34
C PHE A 77 5.09 6.55 -23.14
N VAL A 78 4.08 6.04 -22.43
CA VAL A 78 4.24 5.16 -21.26
C VAL A 78 4.10 3.69 -21.70
N VAL A 79 5.05 2.86 -21.31
CA VAL A 79 5.04 1.40 -21.47
C VAL A 79 4.89 0.75 -20.12
N ALA A 80 3.73 0.16 -19.85
CA ALA A 80 3.47 -0.55 -18.61
C ALA A 80 3.91 -2.02 -18.73
N GLU A 81 4.79 -2.48 -17.84
CA GLU A 81 5.31 -3.84 -17.82
C GLU A 81 5.00 -4.50 -16.48
N TYR A 82 4.32 -5.63 -16.53
CA TYR A 82 4.10 -6.45 -15.31
C TYR A 82 5.40 -7.13 -14.89
N LYS A 83 5.73 -7.00 -13.61
CA LYS A 83 6.79 -7.75 -12.93
C LYS A 83 6.26 -8.24 -11.59
N THR A 84 6.74 -9.38 -11.11
CA THR A 84 6.48 -9.77 -9.73
C THR A 84 7.28 -8.90 -8.76
N GLN A 85 6.85 -8.83 -7.51
CA GLN A 85 7.60 -8.11 -6.47
C GLN A 85 9.02 -8.70 -6.31
N GLU A 86 9.14 -10.02 -6.39
CA GLU A 86 10.43 -10.72 -6.30
C GLU A 86 11.36 -10.34 -7.47
N GLU A 87 10.85 -10.29 -8.71
CA GLU A 87 11.63 -9.86 -9.87
C GLU A 87 12.16 -8.43 -9.70
N ILE A 88 11.31 -7.50 -9.22
CA ILE A 88 11.72 -6.11 -8.99
C ILE A 88 12.78 -6.06 -7.88
N THR A 89 12.56 -6.73 -6.74
CA THR A 89 13.49 -6.72 -5.61
C THR A 89 14.85 -7.28 -6.01
N ASN A 90 14.88 -8.47 -6.63
CA ASN A 90 16.11 -9.11 -7.08
C ASN A 90 16.88 -8.26 -8.09
N TYR A 91 16.15 -7.60 -9.00
CA TYR A 91 16.76 -6.69 -9.97
C TYR A 91 17.41 -5.49 -9.29
N LEU A 92 16.70 -4.83 -8.36
CA LEU A 92 17.21 -3.66 -7.65
C LEU A 92 18.40 -4.02 -6.75
N GLU A 93 18.35 -5.13 -6.01
CA GLU A 93 19.47 -5.59 -5.19
C GLU A 93 20.72 -5.89 -6.03
N THR A 94 20.54 -6.56 -7.17
CA THR A 94 21.63 -6.80 -8.11
C THR A 94 22.20 -5.49 -8.64
N ALA A 95 21.36 -4.54 -8.97
CA ALA A 95 21.76 -3.25 -9.48
C ALA A 95 22.49 -2.39 -8.44
N PHE A 96 22.09 -2.42 -7.17
CA PHE A 96 22.76 -1.70 -6.08
C PHE A 96 24.10 -2.34 -5.68
N SER A 97 24.22 -3.65 -5.82
CA SER A 97 25.45 -4.39 -5.47
C SER A 97 26.51 -4.33 -6.58
N SER A 98 26.10 -4.16 -7.84
CA SER A 98 27.00 -4.07 -8.96
C SER A 98 27.45 -2.62 -9.17
N GLN A 99 28.76 -2.35 -9.13
CA GLN A 99 29.34 -1.09 -9.64
C GLN A 99 29.16 -0.95 -11.17
N ALA A 100 28.25 -1.72 -11.76
CA ALA A 100 28.06 -1.79 -13.19
C ALA A 100 27.29 -0.57 -13.69
N SER A 101 28.01 0.33 -14.33
CA SER A 101 27.50 1.45 -15.14
C SER A 101 26.58 1.02 -16.31
N SER A 102 26.19 -0.25 -16.40
CA SER A 102 25.43 -0.85 -17.52
C SER A 102 24.05 -1.40 -17.12
N VAL A 103 23.58 -1.18 -15.88
CA VAL A 103 22.23 -1.61 -15.47
C VAL A 103 21.23 -0.59 -15.96
N GLU A 104 20.29 -1.03 -16.79
CA GLU A 104 19.24 -0.20 -17.34
C GLU A 104 18.00 -0.22 -16.42
N TYR A 105 17.82 0.82 -15.61
CA TYR A 105 16.65 0.95 -14.75
C TYR A 105 15.39 1.31 -15.53
N PRO A 106 14.18 0.88 -15.06
CA PRO A 106 12.93 1.46 -15.55
C PRO A 106 12.82 2.91 -15.07
N GLU A 107 12.06 3.74 -15.74
CA GLU A 107 11.83 5.13 -15.34
C GLU A 107 10.98 5.20 -14.06
N ILE A 108 10.01 4.28 -13.92
CA ILE A 108 9.15 4.17 -12.73
C ILE A 108 9.06 2.71 -12.29
N THR A 109 9.21 2.43 -10.99
CA THR A 109 8.92 1.10 -10.45
C THR A 109 8.51 1.14 -9.00
N PHE A 110 7.82 0.07 -8.56
CA PHE A 110 7.58 -0.19 -7.15
C PHE A 110 8.89 -0.41 -6.41
N ILE A 111 8.95 0.10 -5.17
CA ILE A 111 10.16 0.01 -4.35
C ILE A 111 9.79 0.03 -2.87
N SER A 112 10.52 -0.73 -2.05
CA SER A 112 10.41 -0.61 -0.59
C SER A 112 11.08 0.67 -0.09
N LYS A 113 10.70 1.12 1.11
CA LYS A 113 11.31 2.31 1.73
C LYS A 113 12.81 2.15 1.95
N GLU A 114 13.25 0.97 2.37
CA GLU A 114 14.68 0.66 2.53
C GLU A 114 15.42 0.67 1.20
N SER A 115 14.84 0.05 0.16
CA SER A 115 15.44 0.07 -1.18
C SER A 115 15.49 1.48 -1.77
N ALA A 116 14.47 2.32 -1.53
CA ALA A 116 14.49 3.72 -1.94
C ALA A 116 15.58 4.52 -1.22
N TYR A 117 15.78 4.26 0.06
CA TYR A 117 16.89 4.85 0.81
C TYR A 117 18.25 4.47 0.19
N LYS A 118 18.47 3.18 -0.07
CA LYS A 118 19.70 2.68 -0.73
C LYS A 118 19.90 3.29 -2.12
N ALA A 119 18.82 3.36 -2.93
CA ALA A 119 18.86 3.98 -4.25
C ALA A 119 19.22 5.47 -4.19
N ASN A 120 18.70 6.21 -3.20
CA ASN A 120 19.02 7.62 -3.00
C ASN A 120 20.49 7.83 -2.62
N MET A 121 21.07 6.97 -1.81
CA MET A 121 22.52 7.05 -1.48
C MET A 121 23.40 6.97 -2.74
N HIS A 122 22.93 6.32 -3.80
CA HIS A 122 23.61 6.21 -5.09
C HIS A 122 23.12 7.22 -6.14
N ASN A 123 22.27 8.21 -5.76
CA ASN A 123 21.66 9.19 -6.65
C ASN A 123 20.87 8.56 -7.83
N LEU A 124 20.30 7.37 -7.62
CA LEU A 124 19.56 6.63 -8.64
C LEU A 124 18.08 7.02 -8.72
N VAL A 125 17.53 7.64 -7.68
CA VAL A 125 16.14 8.09 -7.60
C VAL A 125 16.05 9.59 -7.41
N VAL A 126 14.94 10.17 -7.81
CA VAL A 126 14.66 11.62 -7.70
C VAL A 126 13.39 11.85 -6.88
N ASN A 127 13.34 12.99 -6.19
CA ASN A 127 12.22 13.33 -5.31
C ASN A 127 11.10 14.09 -6.05
N ALA A 128 9.87 14.00 -5.52
CA ALA A 128 8.70 14.62 -6.10
C ALA A 128 8.73 16.15 -6.00
N GLU A 129 9.32 16.71 -4.95
CA GLU A 129 9.37 18.15 -4.67
C GLU A 129 10.17 18.94 -5.72
N LYS A 130 11.06 18.26 -6.43
CA LYS A 130 11.83 18.86 -7.53
C LYS A 130 10.98 19.05 -8.80
N TYR A 131 10.04 18.16 -9.06
CA TYR A 131 9.33 18.07 -10.35
C TYR A 131 7.86 18.45 -10.27
N LEU A 132 7.24 18.37 -9.09
CA LEU A 132 5.87 18.83 -8.86
C LEU A 132 5.84 20.16 -8.10
N SER A 133 4.94 21.04 -8.50
CA SER A 133 4.75 22.30 -7.82
C SER A 133 4.20 22.10 -6.41
N LYS A 134 4.43 23.08 -5.53
CA LYS A 134 3.85 23.08 -4.17
C LYS A 134 2.32 22.99 -4.17
N GLN A 135 1.66 23.48 -5.23
CA GLN A 135 0.20 23.40 -5.34
C GLN A 135 -0.26 21.97 -5.67
N GLU A 136 0.45 21.27 -6.56
CA GLU A 136 0.18 19.88 -6.90
C GLU A 136 0.42 18.97 -5.70
N LEU A 137 1.57 19.12 -5.01
CA LEU A 137 1.90 18.35 -3.82
C LEU A 137 0.88 18.51 -2.68
N LYS A 138 0.29 19.69 -2.49
CA LYS A 138 -0.78 19.91 -1.51
C LYS A 138 -2.07 19.14 -1.82
N GLY A 139 -2.24 18.67 -3.03
CA GLY A 139 -3.37 17.84 -3.40
C GLY A 139 -3.30 16.40 -2.87
N TYR A 140 -2.15 15.95 -2.42
CA TYR A 140 -1.98 14.59 -1.89
C TYR A 140 -2.21 14.53 -0.38
N PHE A 141 -2.68 13.39 0.11
CA PHE A 141 -2.78 13.19 1.56
C PHE A 141 -1.40 13.25 2.22
N ASP A 142 -1.27 14.14 3.21
CA ASP A 142 0.01 14.43 3.90
C ASP A 142 0.67 13.17 4.49
N GLY A 143 -0.10 12.27 5.10
CA GLY A 143 0.42 11.01 5.64
C GLY A 143 1.01 10.11 4.55
N PHE A 144 0.39 10.07 3.36
CA PHE A 144 0.85 9.26 2.23
C PHE A 144 2.17 9.79 1.65
N MET A 145 2.31 11.11 1.56
CA MET A 145 3.56 11.73 1.11
C MET A 145 4.68 11.55 2.13
N LYS A 146 4.39 11.75 3.43
CA LYS A 146 5.37 11.60 4.50
C LYS A 146 5.97 10.19 4.61
N GLU A 147 5.17 9.16 4.38
CA GLU A 147 5.70 7.80 4.35
C GLU A 147 6.76 7.60 3.27
N GLY A 148 6.58 8.26 2.13
CA GLY A 148 7.51 8.20 1.00
C GLY A 148 8.79 9.01 1.19
N GLN A 149 8.92 9.77 2.29
CA GLN A 149 10.14 10.49 2.63
C GLN A 149 11.24 9.52 3.07
N ILE A 150 12.45 9.90 2.81
CA ILE A 150 13.63 9.16 3.25
C ILE A 150 14.20 9.82 4.51
N ALA A 151 14.65 9.01 5.44
CA ALA A 151 15.30 9.49 6.64
C ALA A 151 16.45 10.47 6.32
N GLY A 152 16.49 11.58 7.04
CA GLY A 152 17.47 12.64 6.79
C GLY A 152 17.08 13.67 5.74
N THR A 153 15.92 13.51 5.10
CA THR A 153 15.34 14.48 4.16
C THR A 153 13.87 14.76 4.48
N ASP A 154 13.35 15.87 4.00
CA ASP A 154 11.91 16.17 4.00
C ASP A 154 11.32 15.97 2.59
N GLU A 155 11.99 15.16 1.75
CA GLU A 155 11.68 14.97 0.33
C GLU A 155 11.15 13.57 0.08
N THR A 156 10.14 13.48 -0.80
CA THR A 156 9.40 12.26 -1.12
C THR A 156 10.05 11.53 -2.28
N PHE A 157 10.66 10.38 -2.02
CA PHE A 157 11.29 9.51 -3.02
C PHE A 157 10.42 8.29 -3.37
N VAL A 158 9.49 7.92 -2.50
CA VAL A 158 8.49 6.88 -2.78
C VAL A 158 7.13 7.56 -2.95
N PHE A 159 6.71 7.73 -4.19
CA PHE A 159 5.50 8.46 -4.54
C PHE A 159 4.26 7.57 -4.40
N PRO A 160 3.21 8.00 -3.67
CA PRO A 160 1.99 7.22 -3.49
C PRO A 160 1.04 7.39 -4.70
N ILE A 161 0.58 6.28 -5.29
CA ILE A 161 -0.51 6.29 -6.28
C ILE A 161 -1.84 6.03 -5.57
N SER A 162 -1.91 4.94 -4.85
CA SER A 162 -3.02 4.58 -3.96
C SER A 162 -2.47 3.86 -2.74
N LYS A 163 -3.15 4.01 -1.62
CA LYS A 163 -2.78 3.40 -0.35
C LYS A 163 -4.02 3.00 0.43
N THR A 164 -3.85 2.40 1.59
CA THR A 164 -4.96 2.05 2.46
C THR A 164 -4.63 2.33 3.93
N SER A 165 -5.63 2.19 4.79
CA SER A 165 -5.48 2.21 6.24
C SER A 165 -6.21 1.00 6.81
N SER A 166 -5.54 0.23 7.67
CA SER A 166 -6.13 -0.94 8.31
C SER A 166 -7.35 -0.55 9.14
N VAL A 167 -8.30 -1.44 9.21
CA VAL A 167 -9.57 -1.27 9.95
C VAL A 167 -9.83 -2.49 10.84
N THR A 168 -10.80 -2.39 11.74
CA THR A 168 -11.30 -3.57 12.45
C THR A 168 -12.33 -4.26 11.56
N ILE A 169 -12.05 -5.51 11.18
CA ILE A 169 -12.93 -6.36 10.37
C ILE A 169 -13.60 -7.37 11.28
N ILE A 170 -14.93 -7.43 11.27
CA ILE A 170 -15.74 -8.14 12.25
C ILE A 170 -16.67 -9.14 11.56
N ASN A 171 -16.68 -10.40 11.98
CA ASN A 171 -17.71 -11.37 11.65
C ASN A 171 -19.04 -10.97 12.33
N ASP A 172 -19.87 -10.26 11.58
CA ASP A 172 -21.14 -9.72 12.08
C ASP A 172 -22.10 -10.83 12.52
N SER A 173 -22.02 -12.02 11.92
CA SER A 173 -22.86 -13.16 12.32
C SER A 173 -22.54 -13.67 13.73
N MET A 174 -21.26 -13.70 14.11
CA MET A 174 -20.83 -14.05 15.48
C MET A 174 -21.05 -12.87 16.44
N TRP A 175 -20.72 -11.65 15.99
CA TRP A 175 -20.81 -10.43 16.77
C TRP A 175 -22.25 -10.16 17.24
N ARG A 176 -23.25 -10.34 16.39
CA ARG A 176 -24.66 -10.01 16.71
C ARG A 176 -25.19 -10.77 17.90
N GLN A 177 -24.87 -12.05 18.05
CA GLN A 177 -25.33 -12.84 19.20
C GLN A 177 -24.74 -12.29 20.50
N PHE A 178 -23.43 -12.11 20.55
CA PHE A 178 -22.75 -11.52 21.70
C PHE A 178 -23.21 -10.09 21.99
N TYR A 179 -23.41 -9.27 20.94
CA TYR A 179 -23.91 -7.91 21.05
C TYR A 179 -25.28 -7.84 21.76
N VAL A 180 -26.20 -8.75 21.44
CA VAL A 180 -27.53 -8.78 22.04
C VAL A 180 -27.48 -9.30 23.48
N ASP A 181 -26.75 -10.39 23.71
CA ASP A 181 -26.71 -11.06 25.00
C ASP A 181 -26.02 -10.20 26.07
N GLU A 182 -24.93 -9.54 25.72
CA GLU A 182 -24.09 -8.76 26.64
C GLU A 182 -24.31 -7.24 26.60
N ASN A 183 -25.26 -6.78 25.76
CA ASN A 183 -25.58 -5.35 25.59
C ASN A 183 -24.35 -4.47 25.33
N VAL A 184 -23.39 -4.97 24.55
CA VAL A 184 -22.18 -4.26 24.15
C VAL A 184 -22.46 -3.39 22.92
N LYS A 185 -21.53 -2.50 22.52
CA LYS A 185 -21.73 -1.55 21.41
C LYS A 185 -20.61 -1.63 20.42
N LEU A 186 -20.94 -1.48 19.13
CA LEU A 186 -19.96 -1.45 18.04
C LEU A 186 -18.88 -0.37 18.26
N LYS A 187 -19.24 0.79 18.83
CA LYS A 187 -18.28 1.86 19.14
C LYS A 187 -17.15 1.46 20.08
N GLN A 188 -17.29 0.39 20.87
CA GLN A 188 -16.23 -0.10 21.75
C GLN A 188 -15.03 -0.65 20.97
N TRP A 189 -15.21 -1.04 19.69
CA TRP A 189 -14.12 -1.45 18.81
C TRP A 189 -13.17 -0.30 18.41
N GLU A 190 -13.57 0.94 18.59
CA GLU A 190 -12.80 2.12 18.18
C GLU A 190 -11.71 2.54 19.19
N THR A 191 -11.61 1.85 20.34
CA THR A 191 -10.58 2.13 21.35
C THR A 191 -9.96 0.86 21.91
N TRP A 192 -8.67 0.92 22.26
CA TRP A 192 -7.94 -0.21 22.85
C TRP A 192 -8.58 -0.68 24.17
N SER A 193 -8.98 0.26 25.02
CA SER A 193 -9.67 -0.05 26.28
C SER A 193 -11.06 -0.68 26.04
N GLY A 194 -11.75 -0.23 25.02
CA GLY A 194 -13.03 -0.81 24.62
C GLY A 194 -12.88 -2.24 24.12
N ILE A 195 -11.87 -2.53 23.26
CA ILE A 195 -11.56 -3.88 22.80
C ILE A 195 -11.18 -4.78 23.96
N ASN A 196 -10.34 -4.31 24.90
CA ASN A 196 -9.98 -5.10 26.06
C ASN A 196 -11.20 -5.50 26.92
N SER A 197 -12.10 -4.53 27.15
CA SER A 197 -13.37 -4.80 27.86
C SER A 197 -14.29 -5.77 27.09
N LEU A 198 -14.36 -5.64 25.78
CA LEU A 198 -15.09 -6.59 24.93
C LEU A 198 -14.48 -7.99 24.98
N ALA A 199 -13.16 -8.08 24.94
CA ALA A 199 -12.44 -9.36 24.89
C ALA A 199 -12.61 -10.16 26.20
N GLU A 200 -12.52 -9.50 27.34
CA GLU A 200 -12.79 -10.12 28.66
C GLU A 200 -14.21 -10.69 28.71
N LYS A 201 -15.22 -9.89 28.36
CA LYS A 201 -16.62 -10.33 28.33
C LYS A 201 -16.85 -11.45 27.33
N TYR A 202 -16.28 -11.33 26.13
CA TYR A 202 -16.43 -12.33 25.10
C TYR A 202 -15.81 -13.67 25.49
N TYR A 203 -14.63 -13.66 26.09
CA TYR A 203 -13.96 -14.87 26.57
C TYR A 203 -14.82 -15.63 27.56
N GLN A 204 -15.45 -14.91 28.51
CA GLN A 204 -16.37 -15.51 29.50
C GLN A 204 -17.66 -16.02 28.82
N TRP A 205 -18.27 -15.20 27.96
CA TRP A 205 -19.51 -15.54 27.26
C TRP A 205 -19.35 -16.72 26.28
N SER A 206 -18.22 -16.76 25.56
CA SER A 206 -17.93 -17.79 24.54
C SER A 206 -17.30 -19.07 25.09
N ASN A 207 -17.09 -19.17 26.41
CA ASN A 207 -16.40 -20.27 27.06
C ASN A 207 -14.95 -20.44 26.56
N GLY A 208 -14.18 -19.35 26.54
CA GLY A 208 -12.73 -19.36 26.31
C GLY A 208 -12.27 -19.13 24.88
N ARG A 209 -13.12 -18.57 23.99
CA ARG A 209 -12.68 -18.18 22.64
C ARG A 209 -12.09 -16.79 22.64
N ALA A 210 -11.06 -16.60 21.82
CA ALA A 210 -10.47 -15.28 21.59
C ALA A 210 -11.44 -14.35 20.83
N LEU A 211 -11.40 -13.06 21.18
CA LEU A 211 -12.20 -12.05 20.50
C LEU A 211 -11.56 -11.65 19.15
N ILE A 212 -10.24 -11.44 19.16
CA ILE A 212 -9.53 -10.73 18.09
C ILE A 212 -8.18 -11.38 17.77
N ALA A 213 -7.73 -11.19 16.53
CA ALA A 213 -6.36 -11.44 16.10
C ALA A 213 -5.81 -10.20 15.36
N PHE A 214 -4.52 -10.21 15.10
CA PHE A 214 -3.83 -9.16 14.34
C PHE A 214 -3.27 -9.76 13.06
N GLU A 215 -3.56 -9.16 11.93
CA GLU A 215 -2.87 -9.49 10.67
C GLU A 215 -1.40 -9.05 10.76
N SER A 216 -1.17 -7.88 11.38
CA SER A 216 0.17 -7.33 11.58
C SER A 216 0.33 -6.83 13.02
N VAL A 217 1.15 -7.53 13.81
CA VAL A 217 1.56 -7.10 15.14
C VAL A 217 2.51 -5.90 15.04
N GLU A 218 3.28 -5.81 13.97
CA GLU A 218 4.11 -4.65 13.66
C GLU A 218 3.27 -3.37 13.58
N ASP A 219 2.19 -3.38 12.79
CA ASP A 219 1.29 -2.22 12.68
C ASP A 219 0.72 -1.79 14.03
N PHE A 220 0.37 -2.76 14.86
CA PHE A 220 -0.08 -2.48 16.22
C PHE A 220 0.99 -1.75 17.02
N ILE A 221 2.22 -2.29 17.10
CA ILE A 221 3.32 -1.70 17.89
C ILE A 221 3.59 -0.27 17.46
N PHE A 222 3.79 -0.05 16.17
CA PHE A 222 4.16 1.27 15.64
C PHE A 222 3.02 2.27 15.71
N THR A 223 1.78 1.87 15.40
CA THR A 223 0.62 2.77 15.47
C THR A 223 0.28 3.10 16.91
N TYR A 224 0.27 2.11 17.83
CA TYR A 224 0.05 2.37 19.25
C TYR A 224 1.09 3.35 19.81
N SER A 225 2.36 3.18 19.45
CA SER A 225 3.41 4.11 19.87
C SER A 225 3.19 5.52 19.33
N ALA A 226 2.77 5.65 18.07
CA ALA A 226 2.46 6.94 17.45
C ALA A 226 1.22 7.64 18.09
N GLN A 227 0.33 6.87 18.66
CA GLN A 227 -0.78 7.38 19.46
C GLN A 227 -0.35 7.89 20.83
N GLN A 228 0.82 7.54 21.37
CA GLN A 228 1.34 7.97 22.68
C GLN A 228 2.22 9.22 22.64
N LEU A 229 3.10 9.43 21.74
CA LEU A 229 4.17 10.45 21.64
C LEU A 229 5.25 10.41 22.75
N PRO A 230 6.47 10.43 22.28
CA PRO A 230 6.88 10.37 20.88
C PRO A 230 6.67 8.96 20.30
N PRO A 231 6.46 8.81 18.98
CA PRO A 231 6.37 7.48 18.37
C PRO A 231 7.69 6.72 18.52
N LEU A 232 7.63 5.39 18.50
CA LEU A 232 8.80 4.52 18.65
C LEU A 232 9.89 4.88 17.62
N VAL A 233 9.52 5.09 16.37
CA VAL A 233 10.40 5.66 15.35
C VAL A 233 9.94 7.08 15.05
N GLN A 234 10.81 8.02 15.27
CA GLN A 234 10.59 9.43 14.95
C GLN A 234 11.66 9.89 13.95
N THR A 235 11.21 10.46 12.86
CA THR A 235 12.05 11.13 11.88
C THR A 235 11.80 12.63 11.95
N GLY A 236 12.87 13.42 11.93
CA GLY A 236 12.79 14.86 11.94
C GLY A 236 14.19 15.47 12.09
N ASN A 237 14.37 16.71 11.62
CA ASN A 237 15.66 17.42 11.68
C ASN A 237 16.85 16.62 11.08
N LYS A 238 16.58 15.78 10.07
CA LYS A 238 17.58 14.91 9.43
C LYS A 238 18.14 13.79 10.32
N GLU A 239 17.49 13.47 11.41
CA GLU A 239 17.88 12.39 12.32
C GLU A 239 16.73 11.38 12.48
N ILE A 240 17.11 10.11 12.65
CA ILE A 240 16.24 9.06 13.11
C ILE A 240 16.43 8.93 14.61
N ARG A 241 15.32 8.85 15.33
CA ARG A 241 15.33 8.60 16.79
C ARG A 241 14.44 7.43 17.09
N ILE A 242 15.00 6.43 17.74
CA ILE A 242 14.23 5.31 18.29
C ILE A 242 13.93 5.65 19.75
N ASN A 243 12.63 5.87 20.04
CA ASN A 243 12.17 6.31 21.35
C ASN A 243 11.66 5.13 22.15
N THR A 244 12.45 4.63 23.05
CA THR A 244 12.10 3.51 23.95
C THR A 244 11.43 4.00 25.23
N ASN A 245 10.38 4.83 25.11
CA ASN A 245 9.63 5.31 26.25
C ASN A 245 8.97 4.15 27.00
N LYS A 246 9.30 4.00 28.29
CA LYS A 246 8.87 2.87 29.11
C LYS A 246 7.34 2.81 29.27
N GLU A 247 6.66 3.94 29.35
CA GLU A 247 5.22 4.01 29.50
C GLU A 247 4.50 3.56 28.21
N THR A 248 5.00 3.98 27.05
CA THR A 248 4.51 3.54 25.75
C THR A 248 4.67 2.03 25.57
N LEU A 249 5.88 1.51 25.84
CA LEU A 249 6.17 0.08 25.77
C LEU A 249 5.36 -0.72 26.78
N ARG A 250 5.11 -0.17 27.96
CA ARG A 250 4.20 -0.78 28.96
C ARG A 250 2.78 -0.89 28.41
N GLY A 251 2.25 0.13 27.76
CA GLY A 251 0.91 0.06 27.17
C GLY A 251 0.80 -0.98 26.03
N ILE A 252 1.83 -1.12 25.20
CA ILE A 252 1.93 -2.17 24.18
C ILE A 252 1.92 -3.55 24.84
N TRP A 253 2.72 -3.74 25.89
CA TRP A 253 2.79 -4.96 26.66
C TRP A 253 1.45 -5.31 27.32
N ASP A 254 0.87 -4.38 28.07
CA ASP A 254 -0.38 -4.59 28.80
C ASP A 254 -1.55 -4.93 27.88
N PHE A 255 -1.54 -4.42 26.65
CA PHE A 255 -2.58 -4.79 25.68
C PHE A 255 -2.30 -6.14 25.02
N TYR A 256 -1.12 -6.30 24.40
CA TYR A 256 -0.85 -7.47 23.55
C TYR A 256 -0.45 -8.70 24.39
N TYR A 257 0.59 -8.59 25.23
CA TYR A 257 1.06 -9.71 26.03
C TYR A 257 -0.03 -10.21 26.96
N SER A 258 -0.64 -9.32 27.75
CA SER A 258 -1.72 -9.71 28.67
C SER A 258 -2.95 -10.22 27.90
N GLY A 259 -3.25 -9.64 26.72
CA GLY A 259 -4.33 -10.13 25.87
C GLY A 259 -4.10 -11.57 25.37
N VAL A 260 -2.85 -11.91 25.01
CA VAL A 260 -2.49 -13.26 24.57
C VAL A 260 -2.57 -14.28 25.70
N ILE A 261 -1.94 -13.99 26.84
CA ILE A 261 -1.92 -14.95 27.97
C ILE A 261 -3.29 -15.15 28.62
N ASN A 262 -4.19 -14.15 28.54
CA ASN A 262 -5.57 -14.27 28.98
C ASN A 262 -6.48 -14.96 27.94
N GLY A 263 -5.98 -15.30 26.76
CA GLY A 263 -6.76 -15.90 25.68
C GLY A 263 -7.69 -14.93 24.94
N TYR A 264 -7.52 -13.63 25.11
CA TYR A 264 -8.33 -12.59 24.47
C TYR A 264 -7.91 -12.32 23.04
N ILE A 265 -6.60 -12.44 22.77
CA ILE A 265 -5.95 -12.27 21.47
C ILE A 265 -5.43 -13.63 21.01
N LEU A 266 -5.83 -14.04 19.82
CA LEU A 266 -5.30 -15.24 19.17
C LEU A 266 -4.04 -14.88 18.37
N GLN A 267 -2.92 -15.51 18.71
CA GLN A 267 -1.74 -15.49 17.84
C GLN A 267 -1.94 -16.51 16.70
N THR A 268 -1.89 -16.06 15.48
CA THR A 268 -2.11 -16.89 14.29
C THR A 268 -1.39 -16.31 13.08
N ASP A 269 -0.89 -17.18 12.22
CA ASP A 269 -0.29 -16.79 10.93
C ASP A 269 -1.35 -16.61 9.84
N ASN A 270 -2.60 -17.00 10.10
CA ASN A 270 -3.70 -16.88 9.14
C ASN A 270 -5.00 -16.43 9.83
N VAL A 271 -5.19 -15.11 9.85
CA VAL A 271 -6.39 -14.49 10.47
C VAL A 271 -7.69 -14.88 9.75
N LEU A 272 -7.65 -15.02 8.41
CA LEU A 272 -8.84 -15.36 7.62
C LEU A 272 -9.29 -16.81 7.89
N GLU A 273 -8.37 -17.74 8.00
CA GLU A 273 -8.66 -19.11 8.40
C GLU A 273 -9.22 -19.17 9.82
N SER A 274 -8.63 -18.42 10.75
CA SER A 274 -9.11 -18.34 12.13
C SER A 274 -10.52 -17.77 12.22
N LEU A 275 -10.84 -16.79 11.36
CA LEU A 275 -12.18 -16.22 11.22
C LEU A 275 -13.18 -17.23 10.63
N GLU A 276 -12.77 -17.98 9.60
CA GLU A 276 -13.56 -19.05 8.97
C GLU A 276 -13.85 -20.19 9.95
N GLN A 277 -12.87 -20.57 10.74
CA GLN A 277 -13.01 -21.61 11.78
C GLN A 277 -13.78 -21.12 13.03
N GLY A 278 -14.21 -19.86 13.08
CA GLY A 278 -14.92 -19.30 14.22
C GLY A 278 -14.10 -19.22 15.50
N LYS A 279 -12.76 -19.20 15.38
CA LYS A 279 -11.83 -19.06 16.52
C LYS A 279 -11.77 -17.63 17.02
N ILE A 280 -12.05 -16.65 16.16
CA ILE A 280 -12.08 -15.22 16.47
C ILE A 280 -13.35 -14.57 15.90
N VAL A 281 -13.76 -13.47 16.48
CA VAL A 281 -14.87 -12.63 15.97
C VAL A 281 -14.38 -11.58 15.00
N ALA A 282 -13.19 -11.04 15.26
CA ALA A 282 -12.65 -9.92 14.49
C ALA A 282 -11.14 -10.02 14.33
N TYR A 283 -10.61 -9.21 13.41
CA TYR A 283 -9.18 -8.96 13.34
C TYR A 283 -8.90 -7.53 12.90
N LEU A 284 -7.70 -7.05 13.21
CA LEU A 284 -7.16 -5.81 12.68
C LEU A 284 -6.41 -6.13 11.41
N GLY A 285 -6.86 -5.59 10.29
CA GLY A 285 -6.28 -5.93 9.00
C GLY A 285 -6.66 -4.96 7.87
N GLU A 286 -6.18 -5.27 6.69
CA GLU A 286 -6.29 -4.41 5.52
C GLU A 286 -7.60 -4.62 4.74
N PRO A 287 -8.14 -3.54 4.13
CA PRO A 287 -9.23 -3.69 3.17
C PRO A 287 -8.95 -4.66 2.01
N HIS A 288 -7.67 -4.90 1.68
CA HIS A 288 -7.28 -5.85 0.63
C HIS A 288 -7.78 -7.27 0.88
N ASP A 289 -7.85 -7.69 2.12
CA ASP A 289 -8.32 -9.03 2.53
C ASP A 289 -9.72 -9.36 2.07
N MET A 290 -10.55 -8.35 1.76
CA MET A 290 -11.91 -8.56 1.27
C MET A 290 -11.98 -9.49 0.04
N THR A 291 -10.90 -9.55 -0.73
CA THR A 291 -10.79 -10.44 -1.89
C THR A 291 -10.81 -11.92 -1.50
N PHE A 292 -10.37 -12.22 -0.29
CA PHE A 292 -10.18 -13.59 0.23
C PHE A 292 -11.19 -13.97 1.31
N PHE A 293 -12.16 -13.12 1.64
CA PHE A 293 -13.13 -13.41 2.69
C PHE A 293 -13.89 -14.69 2.47
N PRO A 294 -14.01 -15.54 3.51
CA PRO A 294 -14.79 -16.76 3.43
C PRO A 294 -16.28 -16.45 3.18
N LYS A 295 -16.96 -17.36 2.50
CA LYS A 295 -18.43 -17.27 2.32
C LYS A 295 -19.19 -17.83 3.51
N LYS A 296 -18.56 -18.73 4.26
CA LYS A 296 -19.11 -19.42 5.42
C LYS A 296 -18.09 -19.41 6.55
N TYR A 297 -18.56 -19.61 7.76
CA TYR A 297 -17.73 -19.80 8.94
C TYR A 297 -18.30 -20.91 9.82
N ILE A 298 -17.50 -21.48 10.70
CA ILE A 298 -17.93 -22.47 11.69
C ILE A 298 -18.51 -21.73 12.92
N ASN A 299 -19.80 -21.91 13.19
CA ASN A 299 -20.47 -21.27 14.31
C ASN A 299 -20.15 -21.96 15.66
N PHE A 300 -20.77 -21.51 16.75
CA PHE A 300 -20.56 -22.07 18.08
C PHE A 300 -20.97 -23.54 18.22
N ASN A 301 -21.89 -24.01 17.38
CA ASN A 301 -22.37 -25.40 17.34
C ASN A 301 -21.52 -26.33 16.47
N GLY A 302 -20.46 -25.81 15.85
CA GLY A 302 -19.63 -26.57 14.89
C GLY A 302 -20.23 -26.68 13.50
N GLU A 303 -21.23 -25.85 13.16
CA GLU A 303 -21.94 -25.89 11.88
C GLU A 303 -21.51 -24.77 10.94
N ASN A 304 -21.59 -25.02 9.65
CA ASN A 304 -21.36 -24.00 8.63
C ASN A 304 -22.50 -22.98 8.61
N SER A 305 -22.17 -21.73 8.86
CA SER A 305 -23.10 -20.59 8.84
C SER A 305 -22.66 -19.53 7.82
N THR A 306 -23.60 -18.70 7.37
CA THR A 306 -23.30 -17.61 6.43
C THR A 306 -22.40 -16.58 7.09
N PHE A 307 -21.31 -16.24 6.44
CA PHE A 307 -20.38 -15.21 6.88
C PHE A 307 -20.90 -13.82 6.49
N LEU A 308 -21.36 -13.06 7.48
CA LEU A 308 -21.67 -11.65 7.33
C LEU A 308 -20.55 -10.82 7.95
N ILE A 309 -20.30 -9.67 7.36
CA ILE A 309 -19.19 -8.80 7.79
C ILE A 309 -19.72 -7.42 8.15
N THR A 310 -19.11 -6.83 9.16
CA THR A 310 -19.16 -5.40 9.43
C THR A 310 -17.73 -4.92 9.73
N SER A 311 -17.54 -3.62 9.85
CA SER A 311 -16.24 -3.05 10.20
C SER A 311 -16.39 -1.85 11.11
N ALA A 312 -15.35 -1.60 11.90
CA ALA A 312 -15.18 -0.39 12.70
C ALA A 312 -13.86 0.28 12.33
N LEU A 313 -13.65 1.49 12.79
CA LEU A 313 -12.35 2.15 12.67
C LEU A 313 -11.27 1.34 13.41
N TYR A 314 -10.03 1.48 12.98
CA TYR A 314 -8.88 0.96 13.73
C TYR A 314 -8.85 1.61 15.12
N PRO A 315 -8.56 0.86 16.20
CA PRO A 315 -8.67 1.39 17.55
C PRO A 315 -7.63 2.47 17.86
N THR A 316 -8.04 3.42 18.68
CA THR A 316 -7.17 4.49 19.19
C THR A 316 -7.14 4.48 20.71
N ILE A 317 -6.14 5.15 21.32
CA ILE A 317 -6.06 5.27 22.79
C ILE A 317 -7.19 6.15 23.31
N ASN A 318 -7.49 7.23 22.60
CA ASN A 318 -8.59 8.15 22.89
C ASN A 318 -8.96 9.00 21.68
N ASP A 319 -10.06 9.73 21.77
CA ASP A 319 -10.56 10.60 20.69
C ASP A 319 -9.66 11.80 20.36
N SER A 320 -8.76 12.20 21.27
CA SER A 320 -7.90 13.38 21.06
C SER A 320 -6.75 13.10 20.11
N ARG A 321 -6.42 11.83 19.85
CA ARG A 321 -5.32 11.44 19.00
C ARG A 321 -5.69 10.25 18.12
N LYS A 322 -6.28 10.57 16.98
CA LYS A 322 -6.67 9.62 15.95
C LYS A 322 -5.49 9.40 15.00
N VAL A 323 -4.63 8.44 15.33
CA VAL A 323 -3.54 7.98 14.48
C VAL A 323 -3.84 6.55 14.06
N TYR A 324 -3.76 6.27 12.77
CA TYR A 324 -4.13 5.02 12.15
C TYR A 324 -2.98 4.44 11.32
N PRO A 325 -2.86 3.11 11.20
CA PRO A 325 -1.81 2.52 10.38
C PRO A 325 -2.02 2.82 8.91
N GLN A 326 -0.94 3.05 8.21
CA GLN A 326 -0.93 3.26 6.76
C GLN A 326 -0.25 2.09 6.07
N LYS A 327 -0.86 1.63 5.00
CA LYS A 327 -0.42 0.46 4.23
C LYS A 327 -0.45 0.72 2.73
N GLY A 328 0.20 -0.15 2.00
CA GLY A 328 0.29 -0.12 0.55
C GLY A 328 1.66 0.35 0.05
N ASN A 329 1.96 0.01 -1.18
CA ASN A 329 3.23 0.30 -1.82
C ASN A 329 3.23 1.68 -2.49
N GLY A 330 4.41 2.20 -2.77
CA GLY A 330 4.62 3.37 -3.60
C GLY A 330 5.63 3.09 -4.72
N VAL A 331 5.82 4.06 -5.59
CA VAL A 331 6.74 3.96 -6.72
C VAL A 331 7.85 5.01 -6.60
N SER A 332 9.04 4.69 -7.10
CA SER A 332 10.10 5.69 -7.28
C SER A 332 10.32 5.98 -8.75
N VAL A 333 10.68 7.24 -9.02
CA VAL A 333 11.18 7.69 -10.32
C VAL A 333 12.70 7.57 -10.30
N PHE A 334 13.25 6.76 -11.22
CA PHE A 334 14.69 6.60 -11.41
C PHE A 334 15.25 7.73 -12.26
N ASN A 335 16.48 8.12 -11.96
CA ASN A 335 17.12 9.28 -12.56
C ASN A 335 17.63 8.97 -13.98
N HIS A 336 16.90 9.41 -15.00
CA HIS A 336 17.25 9.32 -16.41
C HIS A 336 17.51 10.70 -17.06
N GLY A 337 17.72 11.73 -16.25
CA GLY A 337 17.89 13.12 -16.67
C GLY A 337 16.62 13.93 -16.57
N GLU A 338 16.77 15.25 -16.62
CA GLU A 338 15.75 16.22 -16.23
C GLU A 338 14.43 16.06 -17.01
N GLU A 339 14.52 15.87 -18.33
CA GLU A 339 13.35 15.80 -19.21
C GLU A 339 12.53 14.52 -18.95
N ILE A 340 13.18 13.36 -18.83
CA ILE A 340 12.52 12.07 -18.55
C ILE A 340 11.95 12.06 -17.13
N ASN A 341 12.68 12.59 -16.15
CA ASN A 341 12.24 12.69 -14.78
C ASN A 341 10.98 13.57 -14.65
N GLN A 342 10.96 14.73 -15.32
CA GLN A 342 9.79 15.61 -15.38
C GLN A 342 8.59 14.90 -16.02
N ALA A 343 8.79 14.25 -17.16
CA ALA A 343 7.74 13.52 -17.85
C ALA A 343 7.17 12.37 -16.98
N SER A 344 8.03 11.70 -16.19
CA SER A 344 7.62 10.64 -15.26
C SER A 344 6.73 11.18 -14.13
N TYR A 345 7.09 12.31 -13.53
CA TYR A 345 6.26 12.93 -12.49
C TYR A 345 4.98 13.55 -13.05
N ASP A 346 5.01 14.11 -14.27
CA ASP A 346 3.82 14.60 -14.97
C ASP A 346 2.82 13.45 -15.21
N PHE A 347 3.31 12.28 -15.64
CA PHE A 347 2.48 11.09 -15.81
C PHE A 347 1.90 10.62 -14.46
N LEU A 348 2.71 10.53 -13.41
CA LEU A 348 2.23 10.13 -12.08
C LEU A 348 1.17 11.08 -11.54
N HIS A 349 1.37 12.39 -11.70
CA HIS A 349 0.38 13.39 -11.29
C HIS A 349 -0.91 13.30 -12.12
N TRP A 350 -0.79 13.14 -13.44
CA TRP A 350 -1.94 12.92 -14.31
C TRP A 350 -2.71 11.64 -13.90
N LEU A 351 -2.00 10.55 -13.65
CA LEU A 351 -2.60 9.28 -13.22
C LEU A 351 -3.43 9.46 -11.95
N CYS A 352 -2.85 10.10 -10.91
CA CYS A 352 -3.51 10.33 -9.64
C CYS A 352 -4.66 11.34 -9.71
N SER A 353 -4.60 12.33 -10.60
CA SER A 353 -5.62 13.37 -10.77
C SER A 353 -6.74 12.99 -11.75
N ASN A 354 -6.59 11.88 -12.48
CA ASN A 354 -7.60 11.37 -13.41
C ASN A 354 -8.81 10.79 -12.65
N GLU A 355 -10.02 11.13 -13.09
CA GLU A 355 -11.25 10.68 -12.40
C GLU A 355 -11.40 9.15 -12.34
N ASN A 356 -10.85 8.43 -13.31
CA ASN A 356 -10.92 6.97 -13.35
C ASN A 356 -9.96 6.30 -12.35
N VAL A 357 -9.03 7.04 -11.69
CA VAL A 357 -8.14 6.50 -10.66
C VAL A 357 -8.92 5.93 -9.47
N ILE A 358 -10.12 6.43 -9.21
CA ILE A 358 -11.00 5.85 -8.17
C ILE A 358 -11.35 4.40 -8.49
N GLN A 359 -11.68 4.08 -9.74
CA GLN A 359 -11.97 2.70 -10.13
C GLN A 359 -10.74 1.81 -10.01
N PHE A 360 -9.57 2.33 -10.36
CA PHE A 360 -8.29 1.66 -10.23
C PHE A 360 -7.97 1.36 -8.74
N SER A 361 -8.02 2.37 -7.87
CA SER A 361 -7.72 2.21 -6.44
C SER A 361 -8.70 1.24 -5.77
N VAL A 362 -10.02 1.42 -6.01
CA VAL A 362 -11.05 0.55 -5.43
C VAL A 362 -11.00 -0.87 -5.99
N ALA A 363 -10.48 -1.10 -7.20
CA ALA A 363 -10.29 -2.46 -7.71
C ALA A 363 -9.39 -3.30 -6.79
N ASN A 364 -8.40 -2.66 -6.16
CA ASN A 364 -7.49 -3.29 -5.17
C ASN A 364 -7.86 -2.98 -3.71
N ASN A 365 -9.06 -2.47 -3.45
CA ASN A 365 -9.51 -2.10 -2.11
C ASN A 365 -8.64 -0.99 -1.45
N GLU A 366 -8.10 -0.11 -2.25
CA GLU A 366 -7.26 1.03 -1.85
C GLU A 366 -7.98 2.37 -2.02
N ILE A 367 -7.34 3.41 -1.52
CA ILE A 367 -7.75 4.82 -1.58
C ILE A 367 -6.76 5.55 -2.47
N SER A 368 -7.25 6.33 -3.45
CA SER A 368 -6.39 7.21 -4.25
C SER A 368 -5.67 8.21 -3.36
N SER A 369 -4.40 8.47 -3.65
CA SER A 369 -3.58 9.42 -2.87
C SER A 369 -3.94 10.89 -3.08
N PHE A 370 -4.65 11.23 -4.17
CA PHE A 370 -4.95 12.61 -4.53
C PHE A 370 -6.32 13.04 -3.98
N GLN A 371 -6.30 13.85 -2.92
CA GLN A 371 -7.48 14.27 -2.16
C GLN A 371 -8.58 14.95 -2.99
N PRO A 372 -8.28 15.88 -3.94
CA PRO A 372 -9.33 16.60 -4.67
C PRO A 372 -10.25 15.71 -5.50
N ILE A 373 -9.85 14.45 -5.79
CA ILE A 373 -10.67 13.53 -6.55
C ILE A 373 -11.94 13.12 -5.78
N TYR A 374 -11.91 13.17 -4.44
CA TYR A 374 -13.04 12.83 -3.57
C TYR A 374 -14.13 13.90 -3.54
N GLU A 375 -13.81 15.12 -3.96
CA GLU A 375 -14.75 16.24 -4.10
C GLU A 375 -15.52 16.19 -5.43
N LYS A 376 -15.11 15.32 -6.36
CA LYS A 376 -15.74 15.22 -7.68
C LYS A 376 -17.07 14.48 -7.62
N LYS A 377 -18.06 14.98 -8.35
CA LYS A 377 -19.41 14.38 -8.44
C LYS A 377 -19.39 12.96 -9.00
N SER A 378 -18.47 12.65 -9.91
CA SER A 378 -18.27 11.30 -10.45
C SER A 378 -17.86 10.31 -9.36
N THR A 379 -17.00 10.72 -8.44
CA THR A 379 -16.57 9.90 -7.30
C THR A 379 -17.71 9.68 -6.31
N GLU A 380 -18.48 10.72 -5.97
CA GLU A 380 -19.67 10.58 -5.14
C GLU A 380 -20.66 9.56 -5.74
N GLN A 381 -20.94 9.67 -7.03
CA GLN A 381 -21.82 8.74 -7.74
C GLN A 381 -21.26 7.30 -7.73
N PHE A 382 -19.96 7.15 -7.91
CA PHE A 382 -19.31 5.83 -7.86
C PHE A 382 -19.45 5.18 -6.48
N PHE A 383 -19.19 5.89 -5.38
CA PHE A 383 -19.36 5.37 -4.02
C PHE A 383 -20.83 5.08 -3.70
N LYS A 384 -21.75 5.89 -4.18
CA LYS A 384 -23.20 5.63 -4.06
C LYS A 384 -23.61 4.33 -4.76
N GLN A 385 -23.10 4.07 -5.96
CA GLN A 385 -23.33 2.81 -6.65
C GLN A 385 -22.69 1.65 -5.90
N LEU A 386 -21.45 1.80 -5.43
CA LEU A 386 -20.76 0.79 -4.66
C LEU A 386 -21.53 0.41 -3.38
N SER A 387 -22.14 1.38 -2.69
CA SER A 387 -22.97 1.12 -1.49
C SER A 387 -24.19 0.24 -1.77
N VAL A 388 -24.76 0.32 -2.98
CA VAL A 388 -25.90 -0.50 -3.39
C VAL A 388 -25.48 -1.90 -3.84
N PHE A 389 -24.42 -1.99 -4.67
CA PHE A 389 -24.02 -3.26 -5.28
C PHE A 389 -23.05 -4.08 -4.42
N ASN A 390 -22.27 -3.42 -3.55
CA ASN A 390 -21.33 -4.08 -2.66
C ASN A 390 -21.18 -3.30 -1.34
N TYR A 391 -22.22 -3.38 -0.50
CA TYR A 391 -22.30 -2.67 0.77
C TYR A 391 -21.09 -2.94 1.68
N LYS A 392 -20.63 -4.21 1.75
CA LYS A 392 -19.48 -4.60 2.58
C LYS A 392 -18.22 -3.86 2.16
N LYS A 393 -17.91 -3.87 0.87
CA LYS A 393 -16.77 -3.17 0.31
C LYS A 393 -16.86 -1.67 0.55
N HIS A 394 -18.04 -1.10 0.32
CA HIS A 394 -18.28 0.31 0.58
C HIS A 394 -18.02 0.67 2.04
N GLN A 395 -18.51 -0.11 3.01
CA GLN A 395 -18.34 0.17 4.44
C GLN A 395 -16.85 0.15 4.85
N ILE A 396 -16.12 -0.89 4.46
CA ILE A 396 -14.71 -1.05 4.81
C ILE A 396 -13.86 0.08 4.20
N LEU A 397 -14.07 0.38 2.91
CA LEU A 397 -13.38 1.48 2.25
C LEU A 397 -13.76 2.86 2.80
N SER A 398 -15.03 3.04 3.19
CA SER A 398 -15.46 4.30 3.83
C SER A 398 -14.80 4.51 5.18
N ASN A 399 -14.64 3.45 6.00
CA ASN A 399 -13.90 3.54 7.25
C ASN A 399 -12.42 3.86 7.01
N SER A 400 -11.78 3.20 6.05
CA SER A 400 -10.40 3.49 5.68
C SER A 400 -10.24 4.94 5.16
N LEU A 401 -11.14 5.41 4.29
CA LEU A 401 -11.14 6.79 3.81
C LEU A 401 -11.37 7.79 4.95
N HIS A 402 -12.31 7.52 5.86
CA HIS A 402 -12.56 8.35 7.03
C HIS A 402 -11.30 8.50 7.90
N GLN A 403 -10.56 7.41 8.13
CA GLN A 403 -9.30 7.43 8.89
C GLN A 403 -8.25 8.33 8.22
N VAL A 404 -8.17 8.31 6.90
CA VAL A 404 -7.23 9.11 6.12
C VAL A 404 -7.61 10.59 6.09
N THR A 405 -8.92 10.90 6.01
CA THR A 405 -9.41 12.29 5.90
C THR A 405 -9.54 13.00 7.24
N GLU A 406 -10.03 12.30 8.27
CA GLU A 406 -10.37 12.89 9.58
C GLU A 406 -9.33 12.60 10.67
N GLY A 407 -8.41 11.70 10.40
CA GLY A 407 -7.33 11.32 11.30
C GLY A 407 -5.96 11.69 10.75
N LYS A 408 -4.95 11.02 11.31
CA LYS A 408 -3.59 11.02 10.77
C LYS A 408 -3.23 9.57 10.47
N THR A 409 -2.73 9.32 9.29
CA THR A 409 -2.11 8.03 9.00
C THR A 409 -0.64 8.07 9.38
N TYR A 410 -0.12 6.94 9.81
CA TYR A 410 1.25 6.79 10.23
C TYR A 410 1.83 5.48 9.70
N SER A 411 2.99 5.60 9.14
CA SER A 411 3.93 4.52 8.88
C SER A 411 5.32 5.09 9.17
N PRO A 412 6.21 4.34 9.82
CA PRO A 412 7.57 4.84 10.06
C PRO A 412 8.30 5.13 8.75
N THR A 413 9.15 6.13 8.75
CA THR A 413 10.01 6.45 7.60
C THR A 413 11.11 5.40 7.47
N GLY A 414 11.41 4.96 6.25
CA GLY A 414 12.46 3.97 5.99
C GLY A 414 13.87 4.51 6.24
N PHE A 415 14.73 3.65 6.78
CA PHE A 415 16.17 3.89 6.99
C PHE A 415 16.94 2.59 6.67
N VAL A 416 18.26 2.63 6.74
CA VAL A 416 19.08 1.41 6.57
C VAL A 416 18.70 0.41 7.66
N GLU A 417 18.49 -0.85 7.25
CA GLU A 417 18.11 -1.95 8.16
C GLU A 417 16.73 -1.76 8.84
N TYR A 418 15.87 -0.88 8.28
CA TYR A 418 14.53 -0.62 8.79
C TYR A 418 13.70 -1.91 8.93
N ASP A 419 13.72 -2.75 7.90
CA ASP A 419 12.92 -3.99 7.88
C ASP A 419 13.40 -4.94 8.98
N SER A 420 14.73 -5.08 9.18
CA SER A 420 15.30 -5.89 10.26
C SER A 420 14.96 -5.35 11.65
N PHE A 421 14.97 -4.04 11.84
CA PHE A 421 14.56 -3.42 13.09
C PHE A 421 13.10 -3.72 13.43
N CYS A 422 12.20 -3.55 12.46
CA CYS A 422 10.77 -3.83 12.64
C CYS A 422 10.52 -5.30 12.97
N GLU A 423 11.21 -6.21 12.27
CA GLU A 423 11.11 -7.65 12.49
C GLU A 423 11.60 -8.03 13.90
N GLU A 424 12.78 -7.56 14.34
CA GLU A 424 13.31 -7.87 15.67
C GLU A 424 12.41 -7.38 16.80
N ILE A 425 11.88 -6.16 16.72
CA ILE A 425 10.94 -5.61 17.71
C ILE A 425 9.65 -6.44 17.75
N THR A 426 9.09 -6.76 16.59
CA THR A 426 7.83 -7.49 16.49
C THR A 426 7.98 -8.91 17.02
N HIS A 427 9.01 -9.64 16.59
CA HIS A 427 9.28 -11.00 17.07
C HIS A 427 9.57 -11.03 18.57
N SER A 428 10.24 -10.02 19.12
CA SER A 428 10.51 -9.95 20.55
C SER A 428 9.24 -10.00 21.41
N LEU A 429 8.15 -9.36 20.96
CA LEU A 429 6.85 -9.36 21.65
C LEU A 429 6.07 -10.65 21.39
N ILE A 430 6.05 -11.12 20.14
CA ILE A 430 5.36 -12.35 19.75
C ILE A 430 5.93 -13.56 20.50
N ASP A 431 7.25 -13.73 20.51
CA ASP A 431 7.92 -14.88 21.08
C ASP A 431 7.75 -14.96 22.61
N ILE A 432 7.92 -13.83 23.31
CA ILE A 432 7.72 -13.82 24.77
C ILE A 432 6.27 -14.10 25.13
N SER A 433 5.32 -13.62 24.35
CA SER A 433 3.89 -13.87 24.57
C SER A 433 3.52 -15.32 24.29
N SER A 434 4.02 -15.93 23.19
CA SER A 434 3.82 -17.32 22.83
C SER A 434 4.38 -18.29 23.89
N LYS A 435 5.60 -17.98 24.37
CA LYS A 435 6.23 -18.75 25.43
C LYS A 435 5.43 -18.69 26.74
N ALA A 436 4.98 -17.49 27.12
CA ALA A 436 4.15 -17.32 28.32
C ALA A 436 2.81 -18.04 28.22
N LEU A 437 2.14 -17.99 27.05
CA LEU A 437 0.90 -18.72 26.80
C LEU A 437 1.11 -20.25 26.92
N SER A 438 2.22 -20.75 26.41
CA SER A 438 2.58 -22.17 26.55
C SER A 438 2.77 -22.57 28.02
N GLU A 439 3.33 -21.70 28.86
CA GLU A 439 3.46 -21.91 30.29
C GLU A 439 2.08 -21.88 30.99
N VAL A 440 1.18 -20.96 30.62
CA VAL A 440 -0.21 -20.97 31.10
C VAL A 440 -0.86 -22.32 30.85
N HIS A 441 -0.79 -22.82 29.60
CA HIS A 441 -1.33 -24.15 29.26
C HIS A 441 -0.64 -25.30 30.03
N GLY A 442 0.63 -25.13 30.38
CA GLY A 442 1.36 -26.07 31.25
C GLY A 442 0.74 -26.14 32.63
N TYR A 443 0.55 -25.01 33.31
CA TYR A 443 -0.07 -24.92 34.63
C TYR A 443 -1.52 -25.42 34.62
N GLU A 444 -2.28 -25.13 33.57
CA GLU A 444 -3.65 -25.67 33.46
C GLU A 444 -3.65 -27.22 33.43
N LYS A 445 -2.70 -27.84 32.73
CA LYS A 445 -2.54 -29.30 32.73
C LYS A 445 -2.14 -29.86 34.11
N GLU A 446 -1.47 -29.05 34.93
CA GLU A 446 -1.14 -29.37 36.33
C GLU A 446 -2.33 -29.18 37.26
N GLY A 447 -3.47 -28.68 36.79
CA GLY A 447 -4.71 -28.54 37.54
C GLY A 447 -4.99 -27.12 38.07
N PHE A 448 -4.19 -26.14 37.70
CA PHE A 448 -4.50 -24.73 38.03
C PHE A 448 -5.62 -24.20 37.14
N THR A 449 -6.42 -23.29 37.68
CA THR A 449 -7.39 -22.55 36.88
C THR A 449 -6.67 -21.60 35.91
N HIS A 450 -7.29 -21.25 34.80
CA HIS A 450 -6.72 -20.28 33.83
C HIS A 450 -6.25 -19.00 34.52
N GLN A 451 -7.07 -18.41 35.40
CA GLN A 451 -6.71 -17.19 36.13
C GLN A 451 -5.51 -17.38 37.09
N GLN A 452 -5.36 -18.55 37.68
CA GLN A 452 -4.19 -18.86 38.52
C GLN A 452 -2.94 -19.00 37.67
N ALA A 453 -3.03 -19.71 36.55
CA ALA A 453 -1.95 -19.90 35.60
C ALA A 453 -1.46 -18.55 35.01
N VAL A 454 -2.39 -17.69 34.60
CA VAL A 454 -2.07 -16.34 34.10
C VAL A 454 -1.30 -15.52 35.14
N LYS A 455 -1.74 -15.52 36.40
CA LYS A 455 -1.05 -14.80 37.50
C LYS A 455 0.39 -15.25 37.72
N MET A 456 0.72 -16.51 37.43
CA MET A 456 2.08 -17.05 37.56
C MET A 456 3.00 -16.52 36.47
N VAL A 457 2.48 -16.19 35.31
CA VAL A 457 3.28 -15.73 34.16
C VAL A 457 3.19 -14.22 33.92
N ASP A 458 2.15 -13.55 34.39
CA ASP A 458 2.00 -12.10 34.27
C ASP A 458 2.75 -11.38 35.39
N THR A 459 4.05 -11.23 35.21
CA THR A 459 4.96 -10.67 36.22
C THR A 459 5.70 -9.43 35.71
N GLU A 460 6.03 -8.50 36.62
CA GLU A 460 6.82 -7.31 36.32
C GLU A 460 8.22 -7.67 35.81
N ASP A 461 8.80 -8.77 36.27
CA ASP A 461 10.10 -9.23 35.78
C ASP A 461 10.09 -9.60 34.27
N ARG A 462 8.99 -10.18 33.78
CA ARG A 462 8.87 -10.48 32.33
C ARG A 462 8.76 -9.22 31.50
N PHE A 463 7.98 -8.25 31.95
CA PHE A 463 7.98 -6.95 31.28
C PHE A 463 9.37 -6.32 31.28
N LYS A 464 10.10 -6.37 32.39
CA LYS A 464 11.45 -5.83 32.48
C LYS A 464 12.40 -6.51 31.50
N ILE A 465 12.36 -7.84 31.41
CA ILE A 465 13.17 -8.62 30.45
C ILE A 465 12.86 -8.18 29.02
N TRP A 466 11.59 -8.10 28.65
CA TRP A 466 11.21 -7.64 27.30
C TRP A 466 11.63 -6.20 27.06
N TYR A 467 11.43 -5.30 28.01
CA TYR A 467 11.84 -3.91 27.91
C TYR A 467 13.36 -3.76 27.70
N GLU A 468 14.16 -4.50 28.45
CA GLU A 468 15.63 -4.52 28.29
C GLU A 468 16.04 -5.07 26.92
N ASN A 469 15.33 -6.06 26.39
CA ASN A 469 15.53 -6.56 25.03
C ASN A 469 15.21 -5.49 23.97
N VAL A 470 14.09 -4.78 24.12
CA VAL A 470 13.74 -3.65 23.23
C VAL A 470 14.81 -2.56 23.25
N LEU A 471 15.35 -2.24 24.44
CA LEU A 471 16.47 -1.30 24.56
C LEU A 471 17.72 -1.80 23.81
N ALA A 472 18.04 -3.08 23.93
CA ALA A 472 19.19 -3.68 23.23
C ALA A 472 19.01 -3.64 21.71
N ILE A 473 17.79 -3.96 21.20
CA ILE A 473 17.46 -3.83 19.79
C ILE A 473 17.60 -2.37 19.34
N ALA A 474 16.98 -1.42 20.06
CA ALA A 474 17.05 -0.01 19.72
C ALA A 474 18.47 0.58 19.67
N ASN A 475 19.40 0.05 20.46
CA ASN A 475 20.80 0.48 20.48
C ASN A 475 21.65 -0.14 19.35
N LYS A 476 21.12 -1.15 18.65
CA LYS A 476 21.81 -1.80 17.52
C LYS A 476 21.65 -0.97 16.25
N TYR A 477 20.55 -0.27 16.13
CA TYR A 477 20.17 0.54 14.99
C TYR A 477 20.24 2.04 15.30
#